data_84fd6784a29d312e4bf3b213022ab2ba
#
_entry.id   84fd6784a29d312e4bf3b213022ab2ba
#
_cell.length_a   1.000
_cell.length_b   1.000
_cell.length_c   1.000
_cell.angle_alpha   90.00
_cell.angle_beta   90.00
_cell.angle_gamma   90.00
#
_symmetry.space_group_name_H-M   'P 1'
#
loop_
_entity.id
_entity.type
_entity.pdbx_description
1 polymer ?
#
loop_
_entity_poly.entity_id
_entity_poly.type
_entity_poly.pdbx_seq_one_letter_code
_entity_poly.pdbx_strand_id
1 'polypeptide(L)'
;LFLPQEIIRKKRDGHALTEEEIRFFINGVRDNTVSEGQIAALAMTIYFHDMTLPERVALTMAMRDSGTVLNWKSLNLNGPVVDKHSTGGVGDVTSLMLGPMVTACGGYVPMISGRGLGHTGGTLDKLEAIPGFDIFPSDDRFREIIKQVGVAIIGQTSSLAPADKRFYATRDITATVDSIPLITASILAKKLAEGLDALVMDVKVGSGAFMPTYEASESLAQSIVGVANGAGCQTTALLTDMNQVLASSAGNALEVREAVRFLTGEERNPRLLEVTLALCSEMLVSGKLAASDTEARQKLMTVLDNGKAAEVFGRMVAAQQGPADFVERYDAYLPQAMLSKPVYADQPGIVSSMDTRALGLAVVAMGGGRQRASDSIDYSVGLSDMITLGERADAQRPLAIIHASSEDKWQQAAAAVKAALVLGDSAPAETPVVYRRVSDIS
;
A
#
# COMPACT_ATOMS: atom_id res chain seq x y z
N LEU A 1 33.53 22.72 5.66
CA LEU A 1 32.54 22.95 6.73
C LEU A 1 31.15 23.13 6.10
N PHE A 2 30.19 22.27 6.48
CA PHE A 2 28.81 22.42 6.06
C PHE A 2 27.99 23.13 7.13
N LEU A 3 27.05 23.97 6.69
CA LEU A 3 26.05 24.59 7.54
C LEU A 3 24.66 24.36 6.93
N PRO A 4 23.64 24.04 7.71
CA PRO A 4 22.31 23.79 7.18
C PRO A 4 21.77 24.93 6.33
N GLN A 5 21.94 26.18 6.77
CA GLN A 5 21.47 27.36 6.02
C GLN A 5 22.19 27.57 4.69
N GLU A 6 23.44 27.15 4.57
CA GLU A 6 24.18 27.26 3.31
C GLU A 6 23.74 26.21 2.30
N ILE A 7 23.39 25.01 2.77
CA ILE A 7 22.77 23.94 1.95
C ILE A 7 21.41 24.42 1.44
N ILE A 8 20.59 24.98 2.32
CA ILE A 8 19.29 25.56 1.94
C ILE A 8 19.47 26.65 0.90
N ARG A 9 20.42 27.58 1.11
CA ARG A 9 20.72 28.67 0.19
C ARG A 9 21.10 28.15 -1.20
N LYS A 10 21.97 27.15 -1.26
CA LYS A 10 22.42 26.55 -2.52
C LYS A 10 21.22 25.97 -3.30
N LYS A 11 20.33 25.23 -2.64
CA LYS A 11 19.13 24.67 -3.27
C LYS A 11 18.11 25.76 -3.64
N ARG A 12 17.93 26.75 -2.76
CA ARG A 12 17.08 27.91 -3.01
C ARG A 12 17.47 28.63 -4.30
N ASP A 13 18.77 28.74 -4.57
CA ASP A 13 19.32 29.44 -5.74
C ASP A 13 19.34 28.53 -6.99
N GLY A 14 18.75 27.34 -6.92
CA GLY A 14 18.54 26.41 -8.05
C GLY A 14 19.73 25.49 -8.36
N HIS A 15 20.67 25.36 -7.44
CA HIS A 15 21.85 24.52 -7.63
C HIS A 15 21.64 23.12 -7.07
N ALA A 16 22.25 22.12 -7.72
CA ALA A 16 22.24 20.75 -7.23
C ALA A 16 23.11 20.61 -5.97
N LEU A 17 22.60 19.82 -5.01
CA LEU A 17 23.34 19.46 -3.81
C LEU A 17 24.24 18.26 -4.05
N THR A 18 25.40 18.23 -3.38
CA THR A 18 26.28 17.06 -3.38
C THR A 18 25.74 15.98 -2.43
N GLU A 19 26.22 14.75 -2.61
CA GLU A 19 25.90 13.64 -1.70
C GLU A 19 26.32 13.98 -0.26
N GLU A 20 27.49 14.56 -0.06
CA GLU A 20 27.98 14.94 1.26
C GLU A 20 27.12 16.01 1.93
N GLU A 21 26.66 17.01 1.17
CA GLU A 21 25.75 18.04 1.69
C GLU A 21 24.42 17.45 2.13
N ILE A 22 23.84 16.56 1.32
CA ILE A 22 22.57 15.88 1.64
C ILE A 22 22.74 15.00 2.88
N ARG A 23 23.80 14.20 2.94
CA ARG A 23 24.08 13.33 4.08
C ARG A 23 24.27 14.13 5.36
N PHE A 24 25.02 15.23 5.29
CA PHE A 24 25.19 16.13 6.43
C PHE A 24 23.85 16.66 6.95
N PHE A 25 23.00 17.13 6.06
CA PHE A 25 21.70 17.69 6.44
C PHE A 25 20.80 16.61 7.07
N ILE A 26 20.71 15.46 6.46
CA ILE A 26 19.85 14.35 6.93
C ILE A 26 20.36 13.75 8.25
N ASN A 27 21.67 13.65 8.44
CA ASN A 27 22.24 13.28 9.75
C ASN A 27 21.86 14.31 10.82
N GLY A 28 21.83 15.59 10.47
CA GLY A 28 21.38 16.65 11.37
C GLY A 28 19.89 16.55 11.69
N VAL A 29 19.07 16.08 10.77
CA VAL A 29 17.65 15.77 11.01
C VAL A 29 17.53 14.61 12.01
N ARG A 30 18.29 13.54 11.82
CA ARG A 30 18.33 12.40 12.74
C ARG A 30 18.77 12.83 14.15
N ASP A 31 19.81 13.63 14.23
CA ASP A 31 20.48 13.99 15.50
C ASP A 31 19.88 15.25 16.17
N ASN A 32 18.83 15.83 15.61
CA ASN A 32 18.19 17.07 16.10
C ASN A 32 19.08 18.32 16.08
N THR A 33 20.13 18.33 15.25
CA THR A 33 20.97 19.52 15.04
C THR A 33 20.42 20.42 13.93
N VAL A 34 19.53 19.89 13.11
CA VAL A 34 18.76 20.65 12.12
C VAL A 34 17.35 20.86 12.67
N SER A 35 16.89 22.11 12.67
CA SER A 35 15.57 22.49 13.20
C SER A 35 14.43 22.21 12.23
N GLU A 36 13.19 22.17 12.73
CA GLU A 36 11.99 22.03 11.88
C GLU A 36 11.88 23.16 10.86
N GLY A 37 12.26 24.38 11.24
CA GLY A 37 12.29 25.51 10.32
C GLY A 37 13.27 25.29 9.15
N GLN A 38 14.42 24.71 9.43
CA GLN A 38 15.40 24.34 8.40
C GLN A 38 14.92 23.20 7.52
N ILE A 39 14.28 22.19 8.10
CA ILE A 39 13.65 21.09 7.33
C ILE A 39 12.59 21.66 6.40
N ALA A 40 11.69 22.50 6.92
CA ALA A 40 10.62 23.11 6.14
C ALA A 40 11.18 23.95 4.98
N ALA A 41 12.22 24.73 5.24
CA ALA A 41 12.87 25.55 4.22
C ALA A 41 13.49 24.69 3.12
N LEU A 42 14.24 23.64 3.47
CA LEU A 42 14.80 22.75 2.45
C LEU A 42 13.72 22.04 1.64
N ALA A 43 12.68 21.53 2.31
CA ALA A 43 11.55 20.87 1.63
C ALA A 43 10.89 21.80 0.61
N MET A 44 10.69 23.07 0.97
CA MET A 44 10.08 24.08 0.07
C MET A 44 10.99 24.41 -1.11
N THR A 45 12.31 24.51 -0.90
CA THR A 45 13.25 24.73 -2.02
C THR A 45 13.25 23.52 -2.97
N ILE A 46 13.18 22.31 -2.46
CA ILE A 46 13.07 21.10 -3.29
C ILE A 46 11.74 21.09 -4.05
N TYR A 47 10.67 21.50 -3.43
CA TYR A 47 9.36 21.59 -4.07
C TYR A 47 9.39 22.49 -5.32
N PHE A 48 10.05 23.64 -5.22
CA PHE A 48 10.13 24.60 -6.33
C PHE A 48 11.20 24.28 -7.36
N HIS A 49 12.33 23.70 -6.96
CA HIS A 49 13.49 23.51 -7.84
C HIS A 49 13.73 22.06 -8.25
N ASP A 50 12.96 21.13 -7.70
CA ASP A 50 13.11 19.69 -7.96
C ASP A 50 14.49 19.16 -7.52
N MET A 51 14.79 17.92 -7.84
CA MET A 51 16.07 17.26 -7.60
C MET A 51 16.45 16.42 -8.81
N THR A 52 17.73 16.42 -9.13
CA THR A 52 18.31 15.52 -10.12
C THR A 52 18.24 14.06 -9.63
N LEU A 53 18.41 13.10 -10.52
CA LEU A 53 18.45 11.68 -10.13
C LEU A 53 19.54 11.40 -9.07
N PRO A 54 20.80 11.86 -9.23
CA PRO A 54 21.81 11.68 -8.18
C PRO A 54 21.42 12.30 -6.83
N GLU A 55 20.78 13.46 -6.80
CA GLU A 55 20.27 14.07 -5.57
C GLU A 55 19.20 13.18 -4.91
N ARG A 56 18.25 12.66 -5.68
CA ARG A 56 17.17 11.79 -5.18
C ARG A 56 17.72 10.49 -4.60
N VAL A 57 18.72 9.89 -5.27
CA VAL A 57 19.42 8.70 -4.76
C VAL A 57 20.13 9.02 -3.45
N ALA A 58 20.88 10.12 -3.40
CA ALA A 58 21.61 10.53 -2.20
C ALA A 58 20.67 10.79 -1.01
N LEU A 59 19.56 11.47 -1.25
CA LEU A 59 18.55 11.75 -0.22
C LEU A 59 17.93 10.45 0.30
N THR A 60 17.56 9.56 -0.59
CA THR A 60 16.97 8.26 -0.25
C THR A 60 17.92 7.41 0.60
N MET A 61 19.19 7.33 0.17
CA MET A 61 20.21 6.57 0.87
C MET A 61 20.54 7.16 2.23
N ALA A 62 20.63 8.49 2.33
CA ALA A 62 20.86 9.17 3.60
C ALA A 62 19.73 8.92 4.61
N MET A 63 18.49 8.97 4.16
CA MET A 63 17.33 8.69 4.99
C MET A 63 17.30 7.22 5.42
N ARG A 64 17.55 6.27 4.51
CA ARG A 64 17.66 4.86 4.84
C ARG A 64 18.74 4.60 5.89
N ASP A 65 19.93 5.16 5.66
CA ASP A 65 21.11 4.94 6.51
C ASP A 65 21.06 5.70 7.83
N SER A 66 20.06 6.56 8.03
CA SER A 66 19.82 7.21 9.33
C SER A 66 19.40 6.22 10.42
N GLY A 67 18.98 5.02 10.05
CA GLY A 67 18.55 3.97 10.97
C GLY A 67 19.11 2.60 10.61
N THR A 68 18.45 1.58 11.11
CA THR A 68 18.82 0.20 10.87
C THR A 68 18.46 -0.23 9.45
N VAL A 69 19.39 -0.91 8.78
CA VAL A 69 19.14 -1.59 7.50
C VAL A 69 19.18 -3.10 7.78
N LEU A 70 18.07 -3.78 7.47
CA LEU A 70 17.94 -5.21 7.72
C LEU A 70 18.86 -6.00 6.79
N ASN A 71 19.40 -7.11 7.31
CA ASN A 71 20.25 -8.03 6.57
C ASN A 71 19.84 -9.47 6.91
N TRP A 72 19.49 -10.24 5.89
CA TRP A 72 18.95 -11.59 6.02
C TRP A 72 20.01 -12.69 5.82
N LYS A 73 21.24 -12.33 5.50
CA LYS A 73 22.32 -13.29 5.14
C LYS A 73 22.59 -14.31 6.23
N SER A 74 22.56 -13.87 7.50
CA SER A 74 22.82 -14.77 8.63
C SER A 74 21.77 -15.86 8.82
N LEU A 75 20.57 -15.70 8.24
CA LEU A 75 19.50 -16.69 8.32
C LEU A 75 19.60 -17.80 7.27
N ASN A 76 20.50 -17.66 6.29
CA ASN A 76 20.65 -18.62 5.20
C ASN A 76 19.30 -18.99 4.57
N LEU A 77 18.54 -17.99 4.12
CA LEU A 77 17.26 -18.20 3.50
C LEU A 77 17.39 -18.91 2.16
N ASN A 78 16.45 -19.79 1.86
CA ASN A 78 16.46 -20.63 0.65
C ASN A 78 15.67 -19.98 -0.50
N GLY A 79 15.81 -18.69 -0.69
CA GLY A 79 15.13 -17.96 -1.75
C GLY A 79 15.35 -16.45 -1.63
N PRO A 80 14.87 -15.69 -2.62
CA PRO A 80 15.02 -14.23 -2.64
C PRO A 80 14.15 -13.56 -1.60
N VAL A 81 14.61 -12.39 -1.13
CA VAL A 81 13.88 -11.49 -0.25
C VAL A 81 13.26 -10.40 -1.13
N VAL A 82 11.97 -10.37 -1.22
CA VAL A 82 11.23 -9.48 -2.13
C VAL A 82 10.05 -8.82 -1.42
N ASP A 83 9.64 -7.66 -1.90
CA ASP A 83 8.47 -6.97 -1.35
C ASP A 83 7.77 -6.16 -2.44
N LYS A 84 6.59 -5.68 -2.09
CA LYS A 84 5.76 -4.80 -2.88
C LYS A 84 5.33 -3.60 -2.04
N HIS A 85 5.22 -2.45 -2.66
CA HIS A 85 4.63 -1.27 -2.04
C HIS A 85 3.58 -0.66 -2.97
N SER A 86 2.44 -0.28 -2.40
CA SER A 86 1.37 0.44 -3.10
C SER A 86 1.35 1.90 -2.68
N THR A 87 1.03 2.79 -3.62
CA THR A 87 0.76 4.20 -3.30
C THR A 87 -0.56 4.39 -2.55
N GLY A 88 -1.33 3.32 -2.39
CA GLY A 88 -2.58 3.32 -1.64
C GLY A 88 -3.82 3.52 -2.50
N GLY A 89 -4.92 2.98 -2.03
CA GLY A 89 -6.21 3.06 -2.70
C GLY A 89 -7.33 2.57 -1.80
N VAL A 90 -8.49 2.36 -2.39
CA VAL A 90 -9.70 1.90 -1.70
C VAL A 90 -9.98 0.46 -2.11
N GLY A 91 -10.14 -0.42 -1.13
CA GLY A 91 -10.29 -1.85 -1.37
C GLY A 91 -9.00 -2.52 -1.87
N ASP A 92 -7.86 -1.92 -1.62
CA ASP A 92 -6.56 -2.49 -1.97
C ASP A 92 -6.10 -3.45 -0.87
N VAL A 93 -6.53 -4.69 -0.97
CA VAL A 93 -6.22 -5.77 -0.04
C VAL A 93 -5.13 -6.71 -0.57
N THR A 94 -4.48 -6.34 -1.66
CA THR A 94 -3.53 -7.21 -2.38
C THR A 94 -2.40 -7.74 -1.50
N SER A 95 -1.90 -6.95 -0.55
CA SER A 95 -0.78 -7.35 0.32
C SER A 95 -1.08 -8.63 1.11
N LEU A 96 -2.32 -8.82 1.55
CA LEU A 96 -2.73 -9.99 2.34
C LEU A 96 -2.70 -11.28 1.54
N MET A 97 -2.95 -11.22 0.23
CA MET A 97 -2.86 -12.38 -0.66
C MET A 97 -1.46 -12.52 -1.23
N LEU A 98 -0.87 -11.41 -1.63
CA LEU A 98 0.42 -11.38 -2.34
C LEU A 98 1.56 -11.96 -1.51
N GLY A 99 1.68 -11.58 -0.25
CA GLY A 99 2.72 -12.12 0.63
C GLY A 99 2.71 -13.64 0.69
N PRO A 100 1.58 -14.26 1.10
CA PRO A 100 1.44 -15.70 1.12
C PRO A 100 1.63 -16.39 -0.23
N MET A 101 1.13 -15.79 -1.31
CA MET A 101 1.28 -16.38 -2.66
C MET A 101 2.75 -16.44 -3.09
N VAL A 102 3.48 -15.35 -2.92
CA VAL A 102 4.91 -15.27 -3.28
C VAL A 102 5.73 -16.22 -2.40
N THR A 103 5.42 -16.28 -1.12
CA THR A 103 6.07 -17.19 -0.18
C THR A 103 5.82 -18.66 -0.54
N ALA A 104 4.61 -19.01 -0.91
CA ALA A 104 4.28 -20.36 -1.37
C ALA A 104 5.05 -20.75 -2.65
N CYS A 105 5.51 -19.78 -3.42
CA CYS A 105 6.35 -19.97 -4.61
C CYS A 105 7.86 -19.92 -4.30
N GLY A 106 8.28 -19.81 -3.05
CA GLY A 106 9.68 -19.85 -2.63
C GLY A 106 10.32 -18.52 -2.28
N GLY A 107 9.57 -17.40 -2.31
CA GLY A 107 10.05 -16.10 -1.90
C GLY A 107 9.95 -15.86 -0.40
N TYR A 108 10.66 -14.85 0.08
CA TYR A 108 10.57 -14.35 1.45
C TYR A 108 10.13 -12.90 1.41
N VAL A 109 9.09 -12.59 2.19
CA VAL A 109 8.42 -11.28 2.14
C VAL A 109 8.40 -10.66 3.54
N PRO A 110 9.43 -9.90 3.91
CA PRO A 110 9.48 -9.18 5.19
C PRO A 110 8.76 -7.84 5.05
N MET A 111 7.44 -7.85 4.93
CA MET A 111 6.67 -6.66 4.61
C MET A 111 6.55 -5.72 5.80
N ILE A 112 7.09 -4.51 5.67
CA ILE A 112 6.87 -3.42 6.59
C ILE A 112 5.85 -2.47 5.94
N SER A 113 4.71 -2.32 6.58
CA SER A 113 3.56 -1.62 6.02
C SER A 113 3.09 -0.49 6.93
N GLY A 114 2.03 0.18 6.53
CA GLY A 114 1.51 1.35 7.22
C GLY A 114 0.03 1.23 7.58
N ARG A 115 -0.42 2.23 8.34
CA ARG A 115 -1.82 2.44 8.66
C ARG A 115 -2.51 3.21 7.54
N GLY A 116 -3.83 3.21 7.55
CA GLY A 116 -4.64 4.01 6.64
C GLY A 116 -4.39 5.50 6.78
N LEU A 117 -4.41 6.19 5.65
CA LEU A 117 -4.15 7.61 5.56
C LEU A 117 -5.16 8.27 4.61
N GLY A 118 -5.86 9.29 5.10
CA GLY A 118 -6.89 9.97 4.32
C GLY A 118 -8.02 9.01 3.93
N HIS A 119 -8.26 8.90 2.63
CA HIS A 119 -9.30 8.02 2.07
C HIS A 119 -8.85 6.57 1.86
N THR A 120 -7.55 6.28 2.02
CA THR A 120 -7.01 4.95 1.77
C THR A 120 -7.10 4.05 3.00
N GLY A 121 -7.35 2.75 2.80
CA GLY A 121 -7.28 1.75 3.84
C GLY A 121 -5.83 1.29 4.08
N GLY A 122 -5.43 1.14 5.34
CA GLY A 122 -4.09 0.67 5.71
C GLY A 122 -4.03 -0.82 5.93
N THR A 123 -2.97 -1.45 5.44
CA THR A 123 -2.74 -2.90 5.60
C THR A 123 -2.71 -3.31 7.07
N LEU A 124 -2.06 -2.52 7.92
CA LEU A 124 -1.97 -2.81 9.35
C LEU A 124 -3.34 -2.74 10.04
N ASP A 125 -4.16 -1.77 9.68
CA ASP A 125 -5.50 -1.63 10.24
C ASP A 125 -6.39 -2.83 9.89
N LYS A 126 -6.25 -3.34 8.68
CA LYS A 126 -6.97 -4.56 8.25
C LYS A 126 -6.55 -5.77 9.08
N LEU A 127 -5.26 -5.98 9.24
CA LEU A 127 -4.73 -7.11 10.02
C LEU A 127 -5.09 -7.02 11.51
N GLU A 128 -5.18 -5.82 12.06
CA GLU A 128 -5.62 -5.63 13.44
C GLU A 128 -7.10 -5.96 13.67
N ALA A 129 -7.90 -6.12 12.62
CA ALA A 129 -9.24 -6.70 12.73
C ALA A 129 -9.20 -8.18 13.14
N ILE A 130 -8.09 -8.86 12.95
CA ILE A 130 -7.89 -10.24 13.39
C ILE A 130 -7.55 -10.23 14.88
N PRO A 131 -8.34 -10.90 15.75
CA PRO A 131 -8.09 -10.88 17.18
C PRO A 131 -6.69 -11.34 17.56
N GLY A 132 -5.99 -10.52 18.34
CA GLY A 132 -4.66 -10.82 18.84
C GLY A 132 -3.51 -10.60 17.88
N PHE A 133 -3.78 -10.29 16.60
CA PHE A 133 -2.73 -10.10 15.60
C PHE A 133 -1.74 -9.01 16.04
N ASP A 134 -0.46 -9.39 16.14
CA ASP A 134 0.61 -8.50 16.57
C ASP A 134 1.34 -7.90 15.36
N ILE A 135 1.16 -6.59 15.16
CA ILE A 135 1.84 -5.84 14.09
C ILE A 135 3.20 -5.27 14.51
N PHE A 136 3.60 -5.43 15.78
CA PHE A 136 4.88 -4.96 16.31
C PHE A 136 5.61 -6.08 17.08
N PRO A 137 5.92 -7.21 16.43
CA PRO A 137 6.76 -8.22 17.07
C PRO A 137 8.15 -7.64 17.34
N SER A 138 8.90 -8.25 18.27
CA SER A 138 10.32 -7.90 18.46
C SER A 138 11.11 -8.17 17.17
N ASP A 139 12.25 -7.52 17.02
CA ASP A 139 13.13 -7.73 15.86
C ASP A 139 13.55 -9.21 15.74
N ASP A 140 13.88 -9.85 16.85
CA ASP A 140 14.23 -11.28 16.85
C ASP A 140 13.05 -12.16 16.43
N ARG A 141 11.84 -11.85 16.92
CA ARG A 141 10.63 -12.59 16.53
C ARG A 141 10.30 -12.37 15.05
N PHE A 142 10.44 -11.16 14.55
CA PHE A 142 10.24 -10.87 13.12
C PHE A 142 11.17 -11.70 12.24
N ARG A 143 12.46 -11.72 12.59
CA ARG A 143 13.45 -12.55 11.87
C ARG A 143 13.11 -14.05 11.94
N GLU A 144 12.67 -14.51 13.10
CA GLU A 144 12.27 -15.90 13.30
C GLU A 144 11.04 -16.25 12.43
N ILE A 145 10.04 -15.38 12.36
CA ILE A 145 8.84 -15.59 11.52
C ILE A 145 9.24 -15.67 10.05
N ILE A 146 10.11 -14.78 9.57
CA ILE A 146 10.60 -14.85 8.19
C ILE A 146 11.32 -16.16 7.92
N LYS A 147 12.16 -16.63 8.84
CA LYS A 147 12.85 -17.91 8.67
C LYS A 147 11.89 -19.11 8.64
N GLN A 148 10.89 -19.13 9.51
CA GLN A 148 9.98 -20.27 9.71
C GLN A 148 8.81 -20.28 8.75
N VAL A 149 8.20 -19.11 8.50
CA VAL A 149 6.98 -18.98 7.69
C VAL A 149 7.29 -18.47 6.29
N GLY A 150 8.21 -17.53 6.17
CA GLY A 150 8.59 -16.90 4.90
C GLY A 150 7.92 -15.54 4.66
N VAL A 151 6.91 -15.19 5.41
CA VAL A 151 6.23 -13.88 5.31
C VAL A 151 5.81 -13.38 6.68
N ALA A 152 5.93 -12.09 6.89
CA ALA A 152 5.33 -11.36 8.00
C ALA A 152 4.95 -9.97 7.50
N ILE A 153 3.90 -9.40 8.08
CA ILE A 153 3.45 -8.05 7.80
C ILE A 153 3.45 -7.30 9.13
N ILE A 154 4.34 -6.32 9.25
CA ILE A 154 4.55 -5.58 10.49
C ILE A 154 4.52 -4.07 10.26
N GLY A 155 4.36 -3.34 11.34
CA GLY A 155 4.46 -1.88 11.33
C GLY A 155 5.91 -1.40 11.35
N GLN A 156 6.10 -0.15 10.97
CA GLN A 156 7.41 0.50 10.99
C GLN A 156 7.89 0.67 12.43
N THR A 157 9.09 0.17 12.72
CA THR A 157 9.75 0.39 14.00
C THR A 157 10.41 1.77 14.05
N SER A 158 10.70 2.27 15.25
CA SER A 158 11.37 3.56 15.44
C SER A 158 12.82 3.56 14.91
N SER A 159 13.41 2.40 14.69
CA SER A 159 14.77 2.25 14.20
C SER A 159 14.89 2.33 12.67
N LEU A 160 13.78 2.27 11.93
CA LEU A 160 13.78 2.33 10.48
C LEU A 160 13.63 3.78 10.00
N ALA A 161 14.61 4.25 9.22
CA ALA A 161 14.61 5.56 8.60
C ALA A 161 14.09 6.69 9.52
N PRO A 162 14.64 6.87 10.74
CA PRO A 162 14.12 7.84 11.70
C PRO A 162 14.17 9.28 11.18
N ALA A 163 15.13 9.63 10.34
CA ALA A 163 15.19 10.94 9.71
C ALA A 163 13.98 11.19 8.80
N ASP A 164 13.49 10.18 8.10
CA ASP A 164 12.29 10.29 7.26
C ASP A 164 11.05 10.62 8.10
N LYS A 165 10.90 9.96 9.23
CA LYS A 165 9.76 10.23 10.14
C LYS A 165 9.68 11.70 10.54
N ARG A 166 10.80 12.27 10.94
CA ARG A 166 10.88 13.67 11.35
C ARG A 166 10.69 14.62 10.16
N PHE A 167 11.30 14.29 9.03
CA PHE A 167 11.17 15.08 7.80
C PHE A 167 9.72 15.08 7.30
N TYR A 168 9.06 13.92 7.28
CA TYR A 168 7.66 13.79 6.87
C TYR A 168 6.71 14.56 7.79
N ALA A 169 6.91 14.52 9.11
CA ALA A 169 6.09 15.27 10.04
C ALA A 169 6.11 16.78 9.76
N THR A 170 7.26 17.30 9.33
CA THR A 170 7.38 18.70 8.92
C THR A 170 6.72 18.95 7.55
N ARG A 171 6.87 18.03 6.60
CA ARG A 171 6.23 18.14 5.28
C ARG A 171 4.71 18.16 5.38
N ASP A 172 4.16 17.36 6.28
CA ASP A 172 2.71 17.23 6.47
C ASP A 172 2.04 18.57 6.85
N ILE A 173 2.73 19.40 7.60
CA ILE A 173 2.21 20.69 8.07
C ILE A 173 2.68 21.89 7.25
N THR A 174 3.50 21.68 6.23
CA THR A 174 4.09 22.77 5.41
C THR A 174 3.73 22.70 3.92
N ALA A 175 2.75 21.87 3.56
CA ALA A 175 2.25 21.74 2.19
C ALA A 175 3.34 21.31 1.18
N THR A 176 4.22 20.39 1.57
CA THR A 176 5.30 19.87 0.72
C THR A 176 5.23 18.35 0.51
N VAL A 177 4.10 17.72 0.89
CA VAL A 177 3.94 16.26 0.78
C VAL A 177 3.89 15.79 -0.67
N ASP A 178 3.33 16.58 -1.57
CA ASP A 178 3.12 16.22 -2.98
C ASP A 178 4.34 16.45 -3.90
N SER A 179 5.50 16.67 -3.33
CA SER A 179 6.77 16.73 -4.06
C SER A 179 7.24 15.33 -4.49
N ILE A 180 7.37 15.09 -5.78
CA ILE A 180 7.80 13.77 -6.31
C ILE A 180 9.13 13.29 -5.73
N PRO A 181 10.21 14.10 -5.71
CA PRO A 181 11.47 13.62 -5.11
C PRO A 181 11.35 13.30 -3.63
N LEU A 182 10.56 14.05 -2.87
CA LEU A 182 10.36 13.81 -1.44
C LEU A 182 9.48 12.60 -1.17
N ILE A 183 8.42 12.38 -1.96
CA ILE A 183 7.61 11.16 -1.91
C ILE A 183 8.49 9.94 -2.21
N THR A 184 9.28 10.03 -3.26
CA THR A 184 10.19 8.94 -3.69
C THR A 184 11.15 8.55 -2.57
N ALA A 185 11.83 9.53 -1.97
CA ALA A 185 12.80 9.28 -0.91
C ALA A 185 12.13 8.70 0.34
N SER A 186 10.96 9.20 0.72
CA SER A 186 10.22 8.72 1.89
C SER A 186 9.78 7.26 1.74
N ILE A 187 9.23 6.90 0.60
CA ILE A 187 8.82 5.51 0.32
C ILE A 187 10.05 4.59 0.30
N LEU A 188 11.04 4.94 -0.49
CA LEU A 188 12.19 4.06 -0.75
C LEU A 188 13.14 3.95 0.44
N ALA A 189 13.29 4.98 1.26
CA ALA A 189 14.12 4.89 2.46
C ALA A 189 13.68 3.74 3.36
N LYS A 190 12.37 3.55 3.52
CA LYS A 190 11.80 2.47 4.32
C LYS A 190 11.88 1.12 3.61
N LYS A 191 11.55 1.08 2.33
CA LYS A 191 11.60 -0.18 1.57
C LYS A 191 13.02 -0.70 1.37
N LEU A 192 13.98 0.17 1.09
CA LEU A 192 15.38 -0.22 0.98
C LEU A 192 15.98 -0.65 2.33
N ALA A 193 15.44 -0.17 3.44
CA ALA A 193 15.84 -0.60 4.77
C ALA A 193 15.40 -2.04 5.09
N GLU A 194 14.48 -2.61 4.33
CA GLU A 194 14.04 -4.00 4.50
C GLU A 194 15.07 -5.05 4.05
N GLY A 195 16.11 -4.66 3.32
CA GLY A 195 17.15 -5.60 2.84
C GLY A 195 16.71 -6.44 1.65
N LEU A 196 16.01 -5.84 0.69
CA LEU A 196 15.39 -6.53 -0.44
C LEU A 196 16.37 -6.85 -1.57
N ASP A 197 16.18 -8.01 -2.20
CA ASP A 197 16.80 -8.36 -3.48
C ASP A 197 16.04 -7.72 -4.66
N ALA A 198 14.72 -7.56 -4.54
CA ALA A 198 13.90 -6.91 -5.55
C ALA A 198 12.66 -6.27 -4.91
N LEU A 199 12.16 -5.22 -5.56
CA LEU A 199 10.98 -4.47 -5.15
C LEU A 199 10.04 -4.29 -6.34
N VAL A 200 8.74 -4.44 -6.11
CA VAL A 200 7.70 -4.10 -7.08
C VAL A 200 6.85 -2.97 -6.53
N MET A 201 6.67 -1.92 -7.31
CA MET A 201 5.84 -0.79 -6.96
C MET A 201 4.50 -0.88 -7.67
N ASP A 202 3.44 -0.71 -6.90
CA ASP A 202 2.07 -0.58 -7.39
C ASP A 202 1.66 0.89 -7.30
N VAL A 203 1.73 1.60 -8.42
CA VAL A 203 1.41 3.02 -8.49
C VAL A 203 0.00 3.17 -9.03
N LYS A 204 -0.91 3.60 -8.17
CA LYS A 204 -2.34 3.71 -8.49
C LYS A 204 -2.64 4.90 -9.39
N VAL A 205 -3.60 4.72 -10.29
CA VAL A 205 -4.09 5.71 -11.24
C VAL A 205 -5.61 5.77 -11.15
N GLY A 206 -6.18 6.95 -11.01
CA GLY A 206 -7.63 7.14 -11.06
C GLY A 206 -8.21 7.91 -9.88
N SER A 207 -9.53 7.92 -9.77
CA SER A 207 -10.26 8.74 -8.79
C SER A 207 -9.96 8.38 -7.34
N GLY A 208 -9.53 7.17 -7.06
CA GLY A 208 -9.12 6.71 -5.72
C GLY A 208 -7.62 6.76 -5.47
N ALA A 209 -6.83 7.20 -6.44
CA ALA A 209 -5.39 7.30 -6.31
C ALA A 209 -4.95 8.53 -5.52
N PHE A 210 -3.76 8.46 -4.94
CA PHE A 210 -3.16 9.58 -4.23
C PHE A 210 -2.75 10.70 -5.17
N MET A 211 -2.14 10.37 -6.32
CA MET A 211 -1.77 11.34 -7.36
C MET A 211 -2.99 11.65 -8.24
N PRO A 212 -3.26 12.93 -8.53
CA PRO A 212 -4.52 13.34 -9.17
C PRO A 212 -4.62 13.02 -10.66
N THR A 213 -3.49 12.81 -11.36
CA THR A 213 -3.47 12.59 -12.82
C THR A 213 -2.62 11.38 -13.19
N TYR A 214 -2.87 10.82 -14.37
CA TYR A 214 -2.06 9.74 -14.94
C TYR A 214 -0.59 10.19 -15.08
N GLU A 215 -0.37 11.39 -15.59
CA GLU A 215 0.97 11.94 -15.81
C GLU A 215 1.75 12.06 -14.52
N ALA A 216 1.10 12.49 -13.44
CA ALA A 216 1.72 12.57 -12.11
C ALA A 216 2.07 11.18 -11.56
N SER A 217 1.18 10.21 -11.73
CA SER A 217 1.43 8.82 -11.33
C SER A 217 2.58 8.20 -12.12
N GLU A 218 2.63 8.45 -13.44
CA GLU A 218 3.73 7.99 -14.29
C GLU A 218 5.07 8.62 -13.89
N SER A 219 5.09 9.93 -13.64
CA SER A 219 6.29 10.63 -13.19
C SER A 219 6.79 10.09 -11.84
N LEU A 220 5.87 9.78 -10.93
CA LEU A 220 6.22 9.17 -9.65
C LEU A 220 6.80 7.76 -9.85
N ALA A 221 6.18 6.95 -10.69
CA ALA A 221 6.67 5.60 -11.00
C ALA A 221 8.07 5.63 -11.61
N GLN A 222 8.33 6.53 -12.56
CA GLN A 222 9.64 6.70 -13.17
C GLN A 222 10.69 7.14 -12.15
N SER A 223 10.34 8.08 -11.26
CA SER A 223 11.22 8.52 -10.19
C SER A 223 11.58 7.36 -9.25
N ILE A 224 10.59 6.62 -8.80
CA ILE A 224 10.80 5.50 -7.86
C ILE A 224 11.69 4.43 -8.50
N VAL A 225 11.39 4.03 -9.73
CA VAL A 225 12.17 3.01 -10.44
C VAL A 225 13.62 3.47 -10.65
N GLY A 226 13.80 4.70 -11.13
CA GLY A 226 15.13 5.26 -11.36
C GLY A 226 15.95 5.36 -10.08
N VAL A 227 15.37 5.85 -9.00
CA VAL A 227 16.05 6.01 -7.72
C VAL A 227 16.38 4.64 -7.08
N ALA A 228 15.43 3.72 -7.05
CA ALA A 228 15.64 2.41 -6.44
C ALA A 228 16.72 1.60 -7.18
N ASN A 229 16.69 1.59 -8.50
CA ASN A 229 17.73 0.94 -9.30
C ASN A 229 19.08 1.65 -9.13
N GLY A 230 19.09 2.97 -9.08
CA GLY A 230 20.30 3.76 -8.77
C GLY A 230 20.86 3.49 -7.38
N ALA A 231 20.03 3.07 -6.44
CA ALA A 231 20.43 2.67 -5.09
C ALA A 231 20.81 1.18 -5.00
N GLY A 232 20.79 0.43 -6.11
CA GLY A 232 21.20 -0.96 -6.16
C GLY A 232 20.11 -1.99 -5.86
N CYS A 233 18.84 -1.57 -5.78
CA CYS A 233 17.71 -2.48 -5.60
C CYS A 233 16.92 -2.60 -6.91
N GLN A 234 16.89 -3.80 -7.49
CA GLN A 234 16.13 -4.06 -8.72
C GLN A 234 14.65 -3.77 -8.48
N THR A 235 14.10 -2.82 -9.22
CA THR A 235 12.73 -2.34 -9.01
C THR A 235 12.00 -2.16 -10.32
N THR A 236 10.75 -2.61 -10.33
CA THR A 236 9.79 -2.42 -11.41
C THR A 236 8.53 -1.80 -10.82
N ALA A 237 7.86 -0.95 -11.57
CA ALA A 237 6.57 -0.39 -11.19
C ALA A 237 5.49 -0.78 -12.20
N LEU A 238 4.29 -1.02 -11.69
CA LEU A 238 3.08 -1.14 -12.49
C LEU A 238 2.16 0.03 -12.18
N LEU A 239 1.65 0.69 -13.22
CA LEU A 239 0.57 1.67 -13.10
C LEU A 239 -0.74 0.89 -13.15
N THR A 240 -1.50 0.89 -12.06
CA THR A 240 -2.72 0.09 -11.93
C THR A 240 -3.95 0.96 -11.68
N ASP A 241 -5.10 0.46 -12.08
CA ASP A 241 -6.35 1.22 -12.04
C ASP A 241 -6.93 1.34 -10.62
N MET A 242 -7.32 2.55 -10.25
CA MET A 242 -8.06 2.88 -9.04
C MET A 242 -9.25 3.80 -9.37
N ASN A 243 -9.85 3.66 -10.55
CA ASN A 243 -11.08 4.38 -10.92
C ASN A 243 -12.35 3.73 -10.36
N GLN A 244 -12.20 2.67 -9.61
CA GLN A 244 -13.25 2.02 -8.84
C GLN A 244 -12.63 1.32 -7.64
N VAL A 245 -13.43 0.91 -6.68
CA VAL A 245 -12.96 0.08 -5.56
C VAL A 245 -12.32 -1.18 -6.14
N LEU A 246 -11.10 -1.49 -5.72
CA LEU A 246 -10.32 -2.57 -6.34
C LEU A 246 -10.92 -3.94 -6.03
N ALA A 247 -11.17 -4.21 -4.75
CA ALA A 247 -11.85 -5.41 -4.30
C ALA A 247 -13.38 -5.24 -4.39
N SER A 248 -14.13 -6.23 -3.98
CA SER A 248 -15.58 -6.11 -3.81
C SER A 248 -15.97 -5.46 -2.48
N SER A 249 -14.99 -5.19 -1.63
CA SER A 249 -15.17 -4.64 -0.29
C SER A 249 -14.26 -3.44 -0.05
N ALA A 250 -14.69 -2.56 0.84
CA ALA A 250 -13.89 -1.47 1.40
C ALA A 250 -14.20 -1.37 2.90
N GLY A 251 -13.24 -1.72 3.74
CA GLY A 251 -13.36 -1.78 5.19
C GLY A 251 -12.47 -2.85 5.77
N ASN A 252 -12.02 -2.67 7.01
CA ASN A 252 -10.93 -3.48 7.55
C ASN A 252 -11.26 -4.99 7.63
N ALA A 253 -12.22 -5.39 8.45
CA ALA A 253 -12.60 -6.78 8.59
C ALA A 253 -13.20 -7.36 7.29
N LEU A 254 -13.94 -6.55 6.54
CA LEU A 254 -14.56 -6.97 5.28
C LEU A 254 -13.51 -7.31 4.22
N GLU A 255 -12.42 -6.56 4.15
CA GLU A 255 -11.32 -6.83 3.22
C GLU A 255 -10.52 -8.06 3.66
N VAL A 256 -10.30 -8.27 4.95
CA VAL A 256 -9.68 -9.51 5.46
C VAL A 256 -10.51 -10.73 5.08
N ARG A 257 -11.83 -10.65 5.26
CA ARG A 257 -12.76 -11.70 4.84
C ARG A 257 -12.63 -12.01 3.35
N GLU A 258 -12.59 -10.98 2.52
CA GLU A 258 -12.40 -11.16 1.08
C GLU A 258 -11.05 -11.78 0.74
N ALA A 259 -9.97 -11.37 1.44
CA ALA A 259 -8.65 -11.96 1.26
C ALA A 259 -8.63 -13.46 1.58
N VAL A 260 -9.26 -13.88 2.67
CA VAL A 260 -9.36 -15.30 3.03
C VAL A 260 -10.15 -16.08 1.98
N ARG A 261 -11.29 -15.55 1.54
CA ARG A 261 -12.11 -16.17 0.49
C ARG A 261 -11.36 -16.27 -0.83
N PHE A 262 -10.59 -15.25 -1.17
CA PHE A 262 -9.72 -15.25 -2.34
C PHE A 262 -8.69 -16.39 -2.27
N LEU A 263 -7.99 -16.50 -1.15
CA LEU A 263 -6.93 -17.49 -0.95
C LEU A 263 -7.48 -18.93 -0.92
N THR A 264 -8.67 -19.13 -0.36
CA THR A 264 -9.32 -20.45 -0.27
C THR A 264 -10.06 -20.84 -1.55
N GLY A 265 -10.28 -19.89 -2.46
CA GLY A 265 -11.02 -20.12 -3.70
C GLY A 265 -12.54 -20.03 -3.58
N GLU A 266 -13.06 -19.60 -2.41
CA GLU A 266 -14.50 -19.41 -2.24
C GLU A 266 -15.03 -18.31 -3.17
N GLU A 267 -14.28 -17.21 -3.31
CA GLU A 267 -14.66 -16.07 -4.13
C GLU A 267 -13.41 -15.31 -4.58
N ARG A 268 -13.27 -15.10 -5.86
CA ARG A 268 -12.17 -14.32 -6.44
C ARG A 268 -12.72 -13.27 -7.40
N ASN A 269 -12.70 -12.00 -6.98
CA ASN A 269 -13.01 -10.88 -7.84
C ASN A 269 -12.03 -10.89 -9.03
N PRO A 270 -12.50 -10.87 -10.28
CA PRO A 270 -11.61 -10.99 -11.45
C PRO A 270 -10.58 -9.87 -11.56
N ARG A 271 -10.96 -8.64 -11.24
CA ARG A 271 -10.03 -7.49 -11.26
C ARG A 271 -8.98 -7.61 -10.17
N LEU A 272 -9.41 -7.98 -8.96
CA LEU A 272 -8.49 -8.20 -7.84
C LEU A 272 -7.52 -9.35 -8.14
N LEU A 273 -8.00 -10.43 -8.78
CA LEU A 273 -7.14 -11.53 -9.21
C LEU A 273 -6.10 -11.05 -10.23
N GLU A 274 -6.51 -10.30 -11.24
CA GLU A 274 -5.60 -9.84 -12.29
C GLU A 274 -4.51 -8.90 -11.74
N VAL A 275 -4.85 -7.92 -10.92
CA VAL A 275 -3.84 -7.04 -10.32
C VAL A 275 -2.91 -7.81 -9.39
N THR A 276 -3.44 -8.74 -8.63
CA THR A 276 -2.64 -9.55 -7.70
C THR A 276 -1.67 -10.44 -8.48
N LEU A 277 -2.13 -11.12 -9.54
CA LEU A 277 -1.26 -11.93 -10.40
C LEU A 277 -0.19 -11.08 -11.09
N ALA A 278 -0.55 -9.91 -11.59
CA ALA A 278 0.40 -9.02 -12.25
C ALA A 278 1.54 -8.59 -11.31
N LEU A 279 1.20 -8.18 -10.09
CA LEU A 279 2.19 -7.77 -9.07
C LEU A 279 3.04 -8.94 -8.60
N CYS A 280 2.41 -10.07 -8.27
CA CYS A 280 3.11 -11.27 -7.85
C CYS A 280 4.04 -11.83 -8.94
N SER A 281 3.59 -11.81 -10.19
CA SER A 281 4.39 -12.24 -11.34
C SER A 281 5.67 -11.41 -11.46
N GLU A 282 5.57 -10.09 -11.35
CA GLU A 282 6.74 -9.21 -11.34
C GLU A 282 7.70 -9.57 -10.18
N MET A 283 7.17 -9.88 -9.01
CA MET A 283 7.98 -10.28 -7.86
C MET A 283 8.71 -11.60 -8.11
N LEU A 284 8.02 -12.60 -8.69
CA LEU A 284 8.63 -13.89 -9.01
C LEU A 284 9.73 -13.76 -10.08
N VAL A 285 9.48 -12.99 -11.13
CA VAL A 285 10.44 -12.79 -12.20
C VAL A 285 11.65 -12.00 -11.70
N SER A 286 11.43 -10.88 -11.00
CA SER A 286 12.50 -10.07 -10.43
C SER A 286 13.31 -10.83 -9.38
N GLY A 287 12.67 -11.68 -8.61
CA GLY A 287 13.31 -12.56 -7.61
C GLY A 287 13.92 -13.82 -8.20
N LYS A 288 13.85 -14.02 -9.51
CA LYS A 288 14.37 -15.20 -10.21
C LYS A 288 13.72 -16.52 -9.78
N LEU A 289 12.47 -16.45 -9.34
CA LEU A 289 11.65 -17.63 -9.04
C LEU A 289 10.87 -18.13 -10.25
N ALA A 290 10.79 -17.31 -11.29
CA ALA A 290 10.21 -17.66 -12.59
C ALA A 290 11.00 -16.97 -13.69
N ALA A 291 11.07 -17.59 -14.87
CA ALA A 291 11.79 -17.06 -16.01
C ALA A 291 10.96 -16.07 -16.85
N SER A 292 9.64 -16.15 -16.72
CA SER A 292 8.69 -15.33 -17.52
C SER A 292 7.41 -15.05 -16.75
N ASP A 293 6.64 -14.08 -17.22
CA ASP A 293 5.29 -13.79 -16.70
C ASP A 293 4.36 -15.02 -16.81
N THR A 294 4.41 -15.73 -17.92
CA THR A 294 3.59 -16.93 -18.11
C THR A 294 3.92 -18.02 -17.08
N GLU A 295 5.19 -18.30 -16.88
CA GLU A 295 5.62 -19.28 -15.85
C GLU A 295 5.23 -18.83 -14.45
N ALA A 296 5.43 -17.55 -14.15
CA ALA A 296 5.09 -16.98 -12.85
C ALA A 296 3.59 -17.13 -12.56
N ARG A 297 2.74 -16.78 -13.52
CA ARG A 297 1.27 -16.90 -13.37
C ARG A 297 0.82 -18.34 -13.17
N GLN A 298 1.43 -19.29 -13.85
CA GLN A 298 1.14 -20.72 -13.65
C GLN A 298 1.49 -21.17 -12.24
N LYS A 299 2.66 -20.80 -11.73
CA LYS A 299 3.07 -21.10 -10.35
C LYS A 299 2.13 -20.49 -9.33
N LEU A 300 1.74 -19.23 -9.53
CA LEU A 300 0.83 -18.51 -8.64
C LEU A 300 -0.56 -19.13 -8.61
N MET A 301 -1.12 -19.46 -9.76
CA MET A 301 -2.41 -20.14 -9.81
C MET A 301 -2.35 -21.55 -9.17
N THR A 302 -1.24 -22.24 -9.33
CA THR A 302 -1.06 -23.55 -8.69
C THR A 302 -1.11 -23.46 -7.17
N VAL A 303 -0.41 -22.49 -6.56
CA VAL A 303 -0.41 -22.33 -5.09
C VAL A 303 -1.72 -21.78 -4.55
N LEU A 304 -2.50 -21.08 -5.36
CA LEU A 304 -3.87 -20.69 -5.02
C LEU A 304 -4.80 -21.92 -5.04
N ASP A 305 -4.75 -22.69 -6.10
CA ASP A 305 -5.70 -23.78 -6.34
C ASP A 305 -5.44 -25.02 -5.45
N ASN A 306 -4.19 -25.25 -5.05
CA ASN A 306 -3.85 -26.37 -4.16
C ASN A 306 -3.90 -26.02 -2.66
N GLY A 307 -4.27 -24.79 -2.30
CA GLY A 307 -4.42 -24.37 -0.91
C GLY A 307 -3.13 -23.95 -0.19
N LYS A 308 -1.96 -23.99 -0.85
CA LYS A 308 -0.69 -23.61 -0.22
C LYS A 308 -0.62 -22.15 0.19
N ALA A 309 -1.14 -21.26 -0.64
CA ALA A 309 -1.16 -19.83 -0.31
C ALA A 309 -2.04 -19.57 0.92
N ALA A 310 -3.20 -20.17 1.02
CA ALA A 310 -4.08 -20.09 2.19
C ALA A 310 -3.41 -20.63 3.45
N GLU A 311 -2.69 -21.75 3.33
CA GLU A 311 -1.94 -22.33 4.45
C GLU A 311 -0.86 -21.38 4.95
N VAL A 312 -0.10 -20.75 4.06
CA VAL A 312 0.92 -19.76 4.43
C VAL A 312 0.30 -18.56 5.17
N PHE A 313 -0.83 -18.06 4.68
CA PHE A 313 -1.56 -16.99 5.36
C PHE A 313 -1.94 -17.40 6.79
N GLY A 314 -2.49 -18.57 6.97
CA GLY A 314 -2.86 -19.12 8.30
C GLY A 314 -1.65 -19.25 9.22
N ARG A 315 -0.50 -19.70 8.71
CA ARG A 315 0.75 -19.78 9.47
C ARG A 315 1.29 -18.40 9.86
N MET A 316 1.20 -17.42 8.97
CA MET A 316 1.56 -16.03 9.27
C MET A 316 0.68 -15.48 10.39
N VAL A 317 -0.63 -15.65 10.30
CA VAL A 317 -1.58 -15.19 11.33
C VAL A 317 -1.25 -15.79 12.69
N ALA A 318 -1.03 -17.11 12.74
CA ALA A 318 -0.67 -17.81 13.98
C ALA A 318 0.68 -17.31 14.54
N ALA A 319 1.68 -17.14 13.68
CA ALA A 319 3.00 -16.68 14.09
C ALA A 319 2.97 -15.24 14.63
N GLN A 320 2.03 -14.42 14.17
CA GLN A 320 1.80 -13.05 14.63
C GLN A 320 0.68 -12.96 15.68
N GLN A 321 0.46 -14.01 16.45
CA GLN A 321 -0.41 -14.09 17.62
C GLN A 321 -1.92 -14.07 17.32
N GLY A 322 -2.32 -14.21 16.09
CA GLY A 322 -3.73 -14.45 15.75
C GLY A 322 -4.15 -15.90 15.99
N PRO A 323 -5.45 -16.21 15.82
CA PRO A 323 -5.92 -17.58 15.99
C PRO A 323 -5.26 -18.57 15.03
N ALA A 324 -4.88 -19.75 15.53
CA ALA A 324 -4.24 -20.79 14.71
C ALA A 324 -5.17 -21.38 13.63
N ASP A 325 -6.48 -21.34 13.85
CA ASP A 325 -7.52 -21.81 12.94
C ASP A 325 -8.26 -20.67 12.25
N PHE A 326 -7.58 -19.51 12.08
CA PHE A 326 -8.24 -18.33 11.55
C PHE A 326 -8.80 -18.53 10.14
N VAL A 327 -8.05 -19.16 9.23
CA VAL A 327 -8.50 -19.38 7.85
C VAL A 327 -9.79 -20.21 7.80
N GLU A 328 -9.89 -21.24 8.64
CA GLU A 328 -11.05 -22.12 8.68
C GLU A 328 -12.26 -21.48 9.37
N ARG A 329 -12.02 -20.50 10.26
CA ARG A 329 -13.07 -19.90 11.10
C ARG A 329 -13.08 -18.38 11.06
N TYR A 330 -12.66 -17.79 9.97
CA TYR A 330 -12.52 -16.33 9.84
C TYR A 330 -13.82 -15.57 10.16
N ASP A 331 -14.97 -16.08 9.73
CA ASP A 331 -16.27 -15.44 10.00
C ASP A 331 -16.64 -15.43 11.50
N ALA A 332 -16.15 -16.39 12.26
CA ALA A 332 -16.37 -16.44 13.72
C ALA A 332 -15.46 -15.45 14.46
N TYR A 333 -14.26 -15.19 13.93
CA TYR A 333 -13.27 -14.31 14.58
C TYR A 333 -13.40 -12.85 14.20
N LEU A 334 -13.74 -12.57 12.94
CA LEU A 334 -13.81 -11.17 12.47
C LEU A 334 -15.00 -10.43 13.08
N PRO A 335 -14.81 -9.18 13.52
CA PRO A 335 -15.92 -8.38 14.06
C PRO A 335 -16.96 -8.10 12.99
N GLN A 336 -18.23 -8.09 13.41
CA GLN A 336 -19.37 -7.82 12.54
C GLN A 336 -20.10 -6.56 13.00
N ALA A 337 -20.54 -5.73 12.04
CA ALA A 337 -21.29 -4.54 12.33
C ALA A 337 -22.70 -4.84 12.83
N MET A 338 -23.27 -3.90 13.58
CA MET A 338 -24.65 -3.98 14.09
C MET A 338 -25.69 -4.06 12.98
N LEU A 339 -25.44 -3.34 11.87
CA LEU A 339 -26.34 -3.26 10.72
C LEU A 339 -25.58 -3.65 9.46
N SER A 340 -26.21 -4.49 8.64
CA SER A 340 -25.72 -4.82 7.29
C SER A 340 -26.91 -4.81 6.35
N LYS A 341 -27.06 -3.72 5.59
CA LYS A 341 -28.21 -3.53 4.69
C LYS A 341 -27.74 -3.02 3.32
N PRO A 342 -28.39 -3.48 2.23
CA PRO A 342 -28.09 -2.99 0.90
C PRO A 342 -28.55 -1.55 0.72
N VAL A 343 -27.82 -0.81 -0.11
CA VAL A 343 -28.22 0.52 -0.60
C VAL A 343 -28.51 0.42 -2.10
N TYR A 344 -29.66 0.93 -2.52
CA TYR A 344 -30.10 0.92 -3.91
C TYR A 344 -30.00 2.30 -4.53
N ALA A 345 -29.80 2.35 -5.84
CA ALA A 345 -29.90 3.58 -6.60
C ALA A 345 -31.36 4.09 -6.60
N ASP A 346 -31.54 5.41 -6.66
CA ASP A 346 -32.87 6.01 -6.74
C ASP A 346 -33.56 5.69 -8.07
N GLN A 347 -32.79 5.55 -9.14
CA GLN A 347 -33.26 5.16 -10.48
C GLN A 347 -32.33 4.07 -11.04
N PRO A 348 -32.86 3.12 -11.83
CA PRO A 348 -32.02 2.13 -12.51
C PRO A 348 -31.05 2.80 -13.48
N GLY A 349 -29.88 2.20 -13.68
CA GLY A 349 -28.90 2.68 -14.65
C GLY A 349 -27.61 1.87 -14.58
N ILE A 350 -26.74 2.15 -15.55
CA ILE A 350 -25.42 1.51 -15.63
C ILE A 350 -24.39 2.43 -14.99
N VAL A 351 -23.54 1.89 -14.14
CA VAL A 351 -22.49 2.68 -13.47
C VAL A 351 -21.48 3.15 -14.52
N SER A 352 -21.46 4.45 -14.76
CA SER A 352 -20.60 5.09 -15.77
C SER A 352 -19.33 5.68 -15.18
N SER A 353 -19.36 6.13 -13.92
CA SER A 353 -18.18 6.59 -13.20
C SER A 353 -18.34 6.41 -11.70
N MET A 354 -17.21 6.38 -11.01
CA MET A 354 -17.14 6.19 -9.57
C MET A 354 -16.14 7.18 -8.97
N ASP A 355 -16.58 7.97 -8.01
CA ASP A 355 -15.68 8.74 -7.16
C ASP A 355 -15.17 7.83 -6.04
N THR A 356 -14.12 7.11 -6.34
CA THR A 356 -13.56 6.10 -5.43
C THR A 356 -13.01 6.72 -4.16
N ARG A 357 -12.45 7.93 -4.24
CA ARG A 357 -12.01 8.68 -3.06
C ARG A 357 -13.17 8.95 -2.11
N ALA A 358 -14.31 9.38 -2.63
CA ALA A 358 -15.51 9.62 -1.83
C ALA A 358 -15.99 8.36 -1.12
N LEU A 359 -15.90 7.21 -1.75
CA LEU A 359 -16.22 5.92 -1.11
C LEU A 359 -15.26 5.59 0.03
N GLY A 360 -13.96 5.83 -0.14
CA GLY A 360 -12.98 5.69 0.92
C GLY A 360 -13.28 6.60 2.10
N LEU A 361 -13.64 7.86 1.84
CA LEU A 361 -14.04 8.82 2.87
C LEU A 361 -15.34 8.43 3.56
N ALA A 362 -16.28 7.79 2.87
CA ALA A 362 -17.49 7.25 3.48
C ALA A 362 -17.18 6.18 4.53
N VAL A 363 -16.21 5.31 4.25
CA VAL A 363 -15.75 4.30 5.23
C VAL A 363 -15.12 4.98 6.45
N VAL A 364 -14.29 6.01 6.25
CA VAL A 364 -13.71 6.80 7.35
C VAL A 364 -14.81 7.44 8.19
N ALA A 365 -15.82 8.05 7.57
CA ALA A 365 -16.94 8.69 8.24
C ALA A 365 -17.78 7.71 9.08
N MET A 366 -17.85 6.43 8.67
CA MET A 366 -18.51 5.38 9.47
C MET A 366 -17.71 4.96 10.70
N GLY A 367 -16.46 5.38 10.83
CA GLY A 367 -15.53 4.99 11.89
C GLY A 367 -14.53 3.92 11.46
N GLY A 368 -14.50 3.53 10.19
CA GLY A 368 -13.56 2.53 9.65
C GLY A 368 -12.17 3.05 9.34
N GLY A 369 -11.93 4.33 9.52
CA GLY A 369 -10.63 4.98 9.35
C GLY A 369 -10.45 6.11 10.35
N ARG A 370 -9.25 6.71 10.36
CA ARG A 370 -8.93 7.79 11.28
C ARG A 370 -9.11 9.15 10.62
N GLN A 371 -9.79 10.05 11.31
CA GLN A 371 -9.79 11.49 11.01
C GLN A 371 -8.60 12.17 11.71
N ARG A 372 -8.20 11.64 12.88
CA ARG A 372 -7.03 12.07 13.66
C ARG A 372 -6.20 10.84 14.02
N ALA A 373 -4.90 11.02 14.17
CA ALA A 373 -4.00 9.93 14.52
C ALA A 373 -4.37 9.20 15.82
N SER A 374 -5.04 9.90 16.74
CA SER A 374 -5.48 9.35 18.03
C SER A 374 -6.83 8.62 17.98
N ASP A 375 -7.53 8.66 16.86
CA ASP A 375 -8.86 8.04 16.77
C ASP A 375 -8.74 6.52 16.82
N SER A 376 -9.70 5.88 17.48
CA SER A 376 -9.88 4.43 17.44
C SER A 376 -10.66 4.06 16.16
N ILE A 377 -10.40 2.87 15.64
CA ILE A 377 -11.07 2.35 14.45
C ILE A 377 -12.13 1.34 14.84
N ASP A 378 -13.30 1.42 14.21
CA ASP A 378 -14.29 0.35 14.17
C ASP A 378 -13.95 -0.56 12.99
N TYR A 379 -13.38 -1.73 13.27
CA TYR A 379 -12.94 -2.67 12.25
C TYR A 379 -14.09 -3.36 11.51
N SER A 380 -15.31 -3.31 12.06
CA SER A 380 -16.48 -4.03 11.54
C SER A 380 -17.19 -3.33 10.40
N VAL A 381 -16.99 -2.00 10.25
CA VAL A 381 -17.76 -1.18 9.32
C VAL A 381 -17.12 -1.10 7.94
N GLY A 382 -17.93 -0.80 6.95
CA GLY A 382 -17.47 -0.60 5.58
C GLY A 382 -18.53 -0.98 4.56
N LEU A 383 -18.04 -1.27 3.35
CA LEU A 383 -18.85 -1.63 2.19
C LEU A 383 -18.48 -3.05 1.74
N SER A 384 -19.47 -3.83 1.33
CA SER A 384 -19.25 -5.10 0.65
C SER A 384 -20.16 -5.24 -0.56
N ASP A 385 -19.94 -6.24 -1.38
CA ASP A 385 -20.67 -6.47 -2.64
C ASP A 385 -20.80 -5.19 -3.47
N MET A 386 -19.70 -4.47 -3.57
CA MET A 386 -19.63 -3.18 -4.27
C MET A 386 -19.85 -3.37 -5.76
N ILE A 387 -20.80 -2.61 -6.31
CA ILE A 387 -21.04 -2.60 -7.76
C ILE A 387 -19.81 -2.09 -8.51
N THR A 388 -19.60 -2.60 -9.72
CA THR A 388 -18.45 -2.23 -10.57
C THR A 388 -18.87 -1.32 -11.72
N LEU A 389 -17.89 -0.64 -12.31
CA LEU A 389 -18.10 0.15 -13.53
C LEU A 389 -18.67 -0.75 -14.64
N GLY A 390 -19.67 -0.25 -15.36
CA GLY A 390 -20.34 -0.96 -16.43
C GLY A 390 -21.44 -1.92 -15.97
N GLU A 391 -21.60 -2.15 -14.69
CA GLU A 391 -22.66 -3.00 -14.13
C GLU A 391 -23.97 -2.21 -14.01
N ARG A 392 -25.09 -2.90 -14.18
CA ARG A 392 -26.41 -2.29 -14.04
C ARG A 392 -26.88 -2.33 -12.59
N ALA A 393 -27.22 -1.17 -12.06
CA ALA A 393 -27.91 -1.03 -10.78
C ALA A 393 -29.43 -0.98 -11.01
N ASP A 394 -30.19 -1.74 -10.24
CA ASP A 394 -31.65 -1.76 -10.28
C ASP A 394 -32.23 -2.22 -8.93
N ALA A 395 -33.49 -2.58 -8.90
CA ALA A 395 -34.17 -3.04 -7.69
C ALA A 395 -33.60 -4.38 -7.14
N GLN A 396 -32.86 -5.12 -7.95
CA GLN A 396 -32.29 -6.43 -7.59
C GLN A 396 -30.78 -6.37 -7.40
N ARG A 397 -30.11 -5.40 -8.04
CA ARG A 397 -28.66 -5.19 -7.86
C ARG A 397 -28.41 -3.90 -7.09
N PRO A 398 -28.15 -4.00 -5.78
CA PRO A 398 -27.81 -2.82 -4.98
C PRO A 398 -26.45 -2.22 -5.41
N LEU A 399 -26.21 -0.99 -5.03
CA LEU A 399 -24.92 -0.33 -5.21
C LEU A 399 -23.83 -0.96 -4.33
N ALA A 400 -24.19 -1.34 -3.13
CA ALA A 400 -23.34 -2.01 -2.17
C ALA A 400 -24.17 -2.52 -1.00
N ILE A 401 -23.58 -3.32 -0.13
CA ILE A 401 -24.08 -3.60 1.22
C ILE A 401 -23.26 -2.70 2.17
N ILE A 402 -23.95 -1.90 2.97
CA ILE A 402 -23.36 -1.01 3.96
C ILE A 402 -23.39 -1.70 5.32
N HIS A 403 -22.23 -1.81 5.96
CA HIS A 403 -22.05 -2.33 7.30
C HIS A 403 -21.77 -1.16 8.24
N ALA A 404 -22.70 -0.85 9.13
CA ALA A 404 -22.63 0.34 9.98
C ALA A 404 -22.95 0.02 11.44
N SER A 405 -22.47 0.87 12.34
CA SER A 405 -22.68 0.72 13.79
C SER A 405 -24.02 1.26 14.28
N SER A 406 -24.73 2.04 13.45
CA SER A 406 -26.03 2.62 13.77
C SER A 406 -26.83 2.93 12.51
N GLU A 407 -28.14 3.11 12.67
CA GLU A 407 -29.01 3.52 11.57
C GLU A 407 -28.60 4.90 11.00
N ASP A 408 -28.26 5.86 11.86
CA ASP A 408 -27.83 7.19 11.42
C ASP A 408 -26.57 7.11 10.56
N LYS A 409 -25.58 6.33 10.99
CA LYS A 409 -24.35 6.13 10.19
C LYS A 409 -24.62 5.40 8.89
N TRP A 410 -25.55 4.44 8.89
CA TRP A 410 -25.99 3.78 7.66
C TRP A 410 -26.62 4.77 6.68
N GLN A 411 -27.51 5.65 7.16
CA GLN A 411 -28.15 6.65 6.31
C GLN A 411 -27.15 7.64 5.70
N GLN A 412 -26.18 8.08 6.49
CA GLN A 412 -25.12 8.97 6.01
C GLN A 412 -24.26 8.28 4.94
N ALA A 413 -23.88 7.01 5.19
CA ALA A 413 -23.11 6.23 4.23
C ALA A 413 -23.91 5.95 2.95
N ALA A 414 -25.19 5.65 3.05
CA ALA A 414 -26.07 5.45 1.90
C ALA A 414 -26.12 6.70 1.00
N ALA A 415 -26.27 7.88 1.58
CA ALA A 415 -26.21 9.14 0.84
C ALA A 415 -24.85 9.34 0.15
N ALA A 416 -23.76 9.05 0.84
CA ALA A 416 -22.41 9.19 0.29
C ALA A 416 -22.15 8.20 -0.86
N VAL A 417 -22.59 6.96 -0.74
CA VAL A 417 -22.45 5.93 -1.80
C VAL A 417 -23.24 6.35 -3.05
N LYS A 418 -24.50 6.78 -2.88
CA LYS A 418 -25.30 7.26 -4.01
C LYS A 418 -24.66 8.46 -4.71
N ALA A 419 -24.12 9.41 -3.94
CA ALA A 419 -23.47 10.60 -4.50
C ALA A 419 -22.15 10.27 -5.23
N ALA A 420 -21.46 9.21 -4.84
CA ALA A 420 -20.18 8.82 -5.42
C ALA A 420 -20.29 8.10 -6.77
N LEU A 421 -21.48 7.63 -7.14
CA LEU A 421 -21.71 6.84 -8.34
C LEU A 421 -22.56 7.63 -9.33
N VAL A 422 -22.10 7.68 -10.58
CA VAL A 422 -22.87 8.23 -11.69
C VAL A 422 -23.45 7.09 -12.51
N LEU A 423 -24.77 7.09 -12.68
CA LEU A 423 -25.49 6.10 -13.47
C LEU A 423 -25.91 6.73 -14.80
N GLY A 424 -25.83 5.96 -15.87
CA GLY A 424 -26.18 6.36 -17.20
C GLY A 424 -26.84 5.23 -17.99
N ASP A 425 -26.94 5.42 -19.28
CA ASP A 425 -27.61 4.47 -20.20
C ASP A 425 -26.65 3.47 -20.83
N SER A 426 -25.35 3.72 -20.72
CA SER A 426 -24.31 2.89 -21.35
C SER A 426 -23.12 2.70 -20.45
N ALA A 427 -22.43 1.57 -20.62
CA ALA A 427 -21.20 1.29 -19.92
C ALA A 427 -20.08 2.24 -20.40
N PRO A 428 -19.16 2.65 -19.49
CA PRO A 428 -17.97 3.38 -19.90
C PRO A 428 -17.05 2.47 -20.73
N ALA A 429 -16.10 3.07 -21.45
CA ALA A 429 -15.06 2.31 -22.13
C ALA A 429 -14.29 1.46 -21.09
N GLU A 430 -14.00 0.22 -21.45
CA GLU A 430 -13.17 -0.65 -20.60
C GLU A 430 -11.78 -0.04 -20.43
N THR A 431 -11.33 0.02 -19.18
CA THR A 431 -9.97 0.41 -18.82
C THR A 431 -9.19 -0.84 -18.41
N PRO A 432 -7.90 -0.94 -18.77
CA PRO A 432 -7.08 -2.06 -18.31
C PRO A 432 -6.89 -1.99 -16.79
N VAL A 433 -6.68 -3.13 -16.17
CA VAL A 433 -6.30 -3.21 -14.76
C VAL A 433 -4.88 -2.69 -14.57
N VAL A 434 -3.99 -2.99 -15.50
CA VAL A 434 -2.63 -2.49 -15.57
C VAL A 434 -2.47 -1.63 -16.82
N TYR A 435 -2.17 -0.34 -16.61
CA TYR A 435 -2.00 0.61 -17.71
C TYR A 435 -0.62 0.51 -18.35
N ARG A 436 0.41 0.35 -17.53
CA ARG A 436 1.79 0.38 -18.01
C ARG A 436 2.72 -0.27 -16.99
N ARG A 437 3.77 -0.91 -17.54
CA ARG A 437 4.93 -1.38 -16.78
C ARG A 437 6.07 -0.39 -16.97
N VAL A 438 6.67 0.05 -15.86
CA VAL A 438 7.85 0.93 -15.85
C VAL A 438 9.02 0.14 -15.28
N SER A 439 10.05 -0.04 -16.08
CA SER A 439 11.31 -0.64 -15.66
C SER A 439 12.46 0.30 -15.98
N ASP A 440 13.64 0.01 -15.46
CA ASP A 440 14.82 0.81 -15.77
C ASP A 440 15.07 0.75 -17.27
N ILE A 441 15.16 1.91 -17.88
CA ILE A 441 15.54 2.04 -19.28
C ILE A 441 17.06 2.14 -19.27
N SER A 442 17.71 1.03 -19.52
CA SER A 442 19.16 0.98 -19.77
C SER A 442 19.51 1.72 -21.05
#